data_3cc4b3ca2d662cf0f37b0a36b393f000
#
_entry.id   3cc4b3ca2d662cf0f37b0a36b393f000
#
_cell.length_a   1.000
_cell.length_b   1.000
_cell.length_c   1.000
_cell.angle_alpha   90.00
_cell.angle_beta   90.00
_cell.angle_gamma   90.00
#
_symmetry.space_group_name_H-M   'P 1'
#
loop_
_entity.id
_entity.type
_entity.pdbx_description
1 polymer ?
#
loop_
_entity_poly.entity_id
_entity_poly.type
_entity_poly.pdbx_seq_one_letter_code
_entity_poly.pdbx_strand_id
1 'polypeptide(L)'
;MRFRRRTYFVLLIFSCALLSINLSVRGGFIAIYRALRSSAHQHASGPPLYTLFGTLYFDYAEELSELTEEQEREIHAWLSGRPPLVPVPDIECRDNCILILAESLESWVLNLTVENQEITPYLNKLLKEPSTLYAPHVLTQVNGGRSIDAQLLMLAGLLPLQTGAYSCRFPFNTYHTLPKAMKELKGARNYLLTVDKTKTWNQGAVARSFGIDTIISYPDFRMTETFGNRKRLGDKAFFAQCREKIEKGEVWHSVENVFIQMVTYSGHSPFKMPESLKTVHFSNRVPEIMADYMTVAHYTDEAIGKFVEYLKNHPEYERTMVVITGDHEGLADHRKELCHTKAGKGIISEDEFTPFIVLNSPVPIHYLKVMGQIDIYPTLLNLLGLEKFRWSGIGQSILDPRKPGIAISPKRKIEGDTLHISADELLRMQQSQVISDRIIRFDKLKDLR
;
A
#
# COMPACT_ATOMS: atom_id res chain seq x y z
N MET A 1 -58.21 19.19 -1.29
CA MET A 1 -57.45 17.98 -1.69
C MET A 1 -56.79 18.08 -3.09
N ARG A 2 -57.46 18.68 -4.13
CA ARG A 2 -56.88 18.83 -5.49
C ARG A 2 -55.61 19.71 -5.58
N PHE A 3 -55.51 20.76 -4.75
CA PHE A 3 -54.37 21.70 -4.76
C PHE A 3 -53.07 21.01 -4.28
N ARG A 4 -53.14 20.16 -3.27
CA ARG A 4 -51.99 19.40 -2.77
C ARG A 4 -51.45 18.39 -3.79
N ARG A 5 -52.34 17.71 -4.56
CA ARG A 5 -51.91 16.74 -5.60
C ARG A 5 -51.11 17.41 -6.73
N ARG A 6 -51.55 18.61 -7.17
CA ARG A 6 -50.79 19.39 -8.18
C ARG A 6 -49.43 19.82 -7.67
N THR A 7 -49.32 20.26 -6.42
CA THR A 7 -48.05 20.65 -5.81
C THR A 7 -47.11 19.47 -5.72
N TYR A 8 -47.57 18.29 -5.31
CA TYR A 8 -46.73 17.09 -5.29
C TYR A 8 -46.27 16.68 -6.69
N PHE A 9 -47.10 16.80 -7.69
CA PHE A 9 -46.76 16.47 -9.07
C PHE A 9 -45.72 17.44 -9.65
N VAL A 10 -45.83 18.72 -9.36
CA VAL A 10 -44.84 19.74 -9.74
C VAL A 10 -43.50 19.49 -9.03
N LEU A 11 -43.52 19.20 -7.74
CA LEU A 11 -42.30 18.86 -6.99
C LEU A 11 -41.64 17.59 -7.51
N LEU A 12 -42.41 16.59 -7.89
CA LEU A 12 -41.88 15.36 -8.48
C LEU A 12 -41.20 15.63 -9.82
N ILE A 13 -41.85 16.39 -10.72
CA ILE A 13 -41.29 16.77 -12.02
C ILE A 13 -39.99 17.57 -11.81
N PHE A 14 -39.98 18.54 -10.89
CA PHE A 14 -38.81 19.35 -10.56
C PHE A 14 -37.67 18.49 -10.00
N SER A 15 -37.98 17.56 -9.12
CA SER A 15 -37.01 16.60 -8.59
C SER A 15 -36.42 15.70 -9.67
N CYS A 16 -37.24 15.18 -10.59
CA CYS A 16 -36.80 14.39 -11.73
C CYS A 16 -35.92 15.20 -12.69
N ALA A 17 -36.25 16.48 -12.93
CA ALA A 17 -35.44 17.37 -13.76
C ALA A 17 -34.09 17.67 -13.13
N LEU A 18 -34.06 17.99 -11.84
CA LEU A 18 -32.80 18.18 -11.09
C LEU A 18 -31.95 16.91 -11.10
N LEU A 19 -32.59 15.75 -10.97
CA LEU A 19 -31.95 14.45 -11.05
C LEU A 19 -31.29 14.23 -12.41
N SER A 20 -32.02 14.49 -13.48
CA SER A 20 -31.54 14.34 -14.86
C SER A 20 -30.37 15.29 -15.17
N ILE A 21 -30.48 16.53 -14.70
CA ILE A 21 -29.40 17.54 -14.85
C ILE A 21 -28.14 17.06 -14.08
N ASN A 22 -28.31 16.62 -12.84
CA ASN A 22 -27.19 16.10 -12.03
C ASN A 22 -26.53 14.89 -12.66
N LEU A 23 -27.32 13.96 -13.20
CA LEU A 23 -26.84 12.81 -13.95
C LEU A 23 -26.03 13.22 -15.17
N SER A 24 -26.55 14.17 -15.96
CA SER A 24 -25.88 14.64 -17.18
C SER A 24 -24.56 15.35 -16.90
N VAL A 25 -24.52 16.22 -15.89
CA VAL A 25 -23.31 16.95 -15.48
C VAL A 25 -22.23 16.00 -14.96
N ARG A 26 -22.61 14.85 -14.41
CA ARG A 26 -21.66 13.84 -13.88
C ARG A 26 -21.26 12.77 -14.90
N GLY A 27 -21.54 12.96 -16.19
CA GLY A 27 -21.16 12.01 -17.23
C GLY A 27 -22.14 10.83 -17.41
N GLY A 28 -23.37 10.98 -16.90
CA GLY A 28 -24.45 10.03 -17.07
C GLY A 28 -24.39 8.80 -16.16
N PHE A 29 -25.28 7.87 -16.41
CA PHE A 29 -25.42 6.62 -15.64
C PHE A 29 -24.15 5.77 -15.63
N ILE A 30 -23.40 5.72 -16.74
CA ILE A 30 -22.18 4.94 -16.86
C ILE A 30 -21.08 5.46 -15.92
N ALA A 31 -20.94 6.79 -15.79
CA ALA A 31 -19.95 7.37 -14.89
C ALA A 31 -20.29 7.12 -13.42
N ILE A 32 -21.59 7.22 -13.07
CA ILE A 32 -22.06 6.90 -11.73
C ILE A 32 -21.88 5.40 -11.43
N TYR A 33 -22.23 4.53 -12.37
CA TYR A 33 -22.02 3.09 -12.25
C TYR A 33 -20.54 2.76 -12.01
N ARG A 34 -19.62 3.37 -12.80
CA ARG A 34 -18.17 3.18 -12.61
C ARG A 34 -17.70 3.72 -11.25
N ALA A 35 -18.19 4.89 -10.83
CA ALA A 35 -17.84 5.47 -9.53
C ALA A 35 -18.36 4.62 -8.35
N LEU A 36 -19.53 4.04 -8.46
CA LEU A 36 -20.10 3.14 -7.44
C LEU A 36 -19.31 1.82 -7.34
N ARG A 37 -18.80 1.31 -8.45
CA ARG A 37 -17.98 0.09 -8.48
C ARG A 37 -16.50 0.33 -8.13
N SER A 38 -16.04 1.57 -8.14
CA SER A 38 -14.69 1.91 -7.70
C SER A 38 -14.61 2.04 -6.18
N SER A 39 -13.40 1.99 -5.62
CA SER A 39 -13.17 2.27 -4.21
C SER A 39 -13.59 3.68 -3.78
N ALA A 40 -13.67 4.61 -4.74
CA ALA A 40 -14.14 5.97 -4.53
C ALA A 40 -15.64 6.04 -4.20
N HIS A 41 -16.43 4.97 -4.32
CA HIS A 41 -17.86 5.00 -4.05
C HIS A 41 -18.20 5.42 -2.61
N GLN A 42 -17.34 5.11 -1.66
CA GLN A 42 -17.52 5.50 -0.25
C GLN A 42 -17.24 6.98 0.01
N HIS A 43 -16.51 7.62 -0.89
CA HIS A 43 -16.20 9.05 -0.87
C HIS A 43 -16.89 9.80 -2.02
N ALA A 44 -17.70 9.08 -2.80
CA ALA A 44 -18.40 9.69 -3.92
C ALA A 44 -19.29 10.83 -3.43
N SER A 45 -19.09 11.99 -4.00
CA SER A 45 -19.91 13.17 -3.81
C SER A 45 -21.26 13.06 -4.53
N GLY A 46 -21.80 11.84 -4.64
CA GLY A 46 -23.12 11.56 -5.18
C GLY A 46 -24.24 11.92 -4.21
N PRO A 47 -25.48 12.15 -4.68
CA PRO A 47 -26.60 12.26 -3.80
C PRO A 47 -26.68 11.01 -2.91
N PRO A 48 -26.94 11.14 -1.59
CA PRO A 48 -26.92 10.01 -0.65
C PRO A 48 -27.78 8.81 -1.07
N LEU A 49 -28.90 9.06 -1.72
CA LEU A 49 -29.80 8.01 -2.22
C LEU A 49 -29.17 7.16 -3.33
N TYR A 50 -28.39 7.77 -4.24
CA TYR A 50 -27.69 6.99 -5.28
C TYR A 50 -26.60 6.11 -4.71
N THR A 51 -25.85 6.66 -3.75
CA THR A 51 -24.82 5.88 -3.06
C THR A 51 -25.45 4.71 -2.32
N LEU A 52 -26.55 4.96 -1.60
CA LEU A 52 -27.28 3.92 -0.86
C LEU A 52 -27.83 2.82 -1.80
N PHE A 53 -28.60 3.19 -2.82
CA PHE A 53 -29.19 2.20 -3.73
C PHE A 53 -28.14 1.48 -4.58
N GLY A 54 -27.09 2.19 -5.01
CA GLY A 54 -25.99 1.56 -5.73
C GLY A 54 -25.24 0.55 -4.86
N THR A 55 -24.92 0.92 -3.63
CA THR A 55 -24.26 0.02 -2.67
C THR A 55 -25.12 -1.21 -2.39
N LEU A 56 -26.40 -1.02 -2.04
CA LEU A 56 -27.33 -2.13 -1.80
C LEU A 56 -27.49 -3.04 -3.02
N TYR A 57 -27.56 -2.47 -4.23
CA TYR A 57 -27.66 -3.26 -5.45
C TYR A 57 -26.40 -4.11 -5.68
N PHE A 58 -25.22 -3.51 -5.57
CA PHE A 58 -23.97 -4.25 -5.80
C PHE A 58 -23.70 -5.27 -4.71
N ASP A 59 -23.93 -4.93 -3.46
CA ASP A 59 -23.75 -5.86 -2.35
C ASP A 59 -24.71 -7.05 -2.51
N TYR A 60 -25.98 -6.78 -2.77
CA TYR A 60 -26.99 -7.83 -2.99
C TYR A 60 -26.68 -8.69 -4.23
N ALA A 61 -26.33 -8.08 -5.36
CA ALA A 61 -26.03 -8.80 -6.59
C ALA A 61 -24.75 -9.66 -6.49
N GLU A 62 -23.78 -9.24 -5.67
CA GLU A 62 -22.53 -9.98 -5.46
C GLU A 62 -22.66 -11.03 -4.34
N GLU A 63 -23.46 -10.79 -3.29
CA GLU A 63 -23.74 -11.77 -2.24
C GLU A 63 -24.55 -12.98 -2.74
N LEU A 64 -25.33 -12.80 -3.80
CA LEU A 64 -26.09 -13.89 -4.42
C LEU A 64 -25.26 -14.79 -5.33
N SER A 65 -24.02 -14.41 -5.66
CA SER A 65 -23.13 -15.26 -6.47
C SER A 65 -22.37 -16.23 -5.58
N GLU A 66 -22.73 -17.50 -5.62
CA GLU A 66 -21.96 -18.58 -5.01
C GLU A 66 -20.77 -18.96 -5.91
N LEU A 67 -19.70 -19.45 -5.30
CA LEU A 67 -18.59 -20.07 -6.04
C LEU A 67 -19.05 -21.37 -6.66
N THR A 68 -18.78 -21.56 -7.96
CA THR A 68 -19.02 -22.85 -8.59
C THR A 68 -17.93 -23.86 -8.15
N GLU A 69 -18.25 -25.15 -8.19
CA GLU A 69 -17.27 -26.21 -7.89
C GLU A 69 -16.03 -26.12 -8.80
N GLU A 70 -16.20 -25.68 -10.04
CA GLU A 70 -15.09 -25.49 -10.97
C GLU A 70 -14.16 -24.35 -10.52
N GLN A 71 -14.72 -23.20 -10.12
CA GLN A 71 -13.95 -22.07 -9.58
C GLN A 71 -13.23 -22.43 -8.28
N GLU A 72 -13.85 -23.27 -7.45
CA GLU A 72 -13.23 -23.75 -6.23
C GLU A 72 -12.04 -24.67 -6.53
N ARG A 73 -12.19 -25.59 -7.49
CA ARG A 73 -11.07 -26.42 -7.99
C ARG A 73 -9.95 -25.58 -8.59
N GLU A 74 -10.26 -24.52 -9.34
CA GLU A 74 -9.26 -23.60 -9.87
C GLU A 74 -8.45 -22.92 -8.77
N ILE A 75 -9.09 -22.43 -7.71
CA ILE A 75 -8.41 -21.83 -6.55
C ILE A 75 -7.47 -22.86 -5.89
N HIS A 76 -7.97 -24.07 -5.61
CA HIS A 76 -7.16 -25.12 -4.99
C HIS A 76 -5.99 -25.53 -5.87
N ALA A 77 -6.20 -25.73 -7.16
CA ALA A 77 -5.15 -26.07 -8.11
C ALA A 77 -4.08 -24.96 -8.18
N TRP A 78 -4.52 -23.71 -8.22
CA TRP A 78 -3.62 -22.56 -8.27
C TRP A 78 -2.76 -22.47 -7.00
N LEU A 79 -3.35 -22.59 -5.81
CA LEU A 79 -2.65 -22.53 -4.53
C LEU A 79 -1.70 -23.73 -4.34
N SER A 80 -2.10 -24.93 -4.76
CA SER A 80 -1.28 -26.14 -4.69
C SER A 80 -0.08 -26.10 -5.64
N GLY A 81 -0.21 -25.46 -6.80
CA GLY A 81 0.87 -25.28 -7.78
C GLY A 81 1.82 -24.12 -7.45
N ARG A 82 1.62 -23.43 -6.34
CA ARG A 82 2.49 -22.34 -5.88
C ARG A 82 3.86 -22.87 -5.47
N PRO A 83 4.97 -22.17 -5.82
CA PRO A 83 6.28 -22.49 -5.29
C PRO A 83 6.27 -22.48 -3.75
N PRO A 84 6.82 -23.49 -3.08
CA PRO A 84 6.92 -23.50 -1.64
C PRO A 84 7.86 -22.38 -1.17
N LEU A 85 7.59 -21.81 -0.01
CA LEU A 85 8.51 -20.89 0.65
C LEU A 85 9.67 -21.72 1.22
N VAL A 86 10.84 -21.58 0.60
CA VAL A 86 12.03 -22.35 0.98
C VAL A 86 12.85 -21.49 1.96
N PRO A 87 13.23 -22.05 3.12
CA PRO A 87 14.15 -21.37 4.04
C PRO A 87 15.45 -20.97 3.36
N VAL A 88 15.94 -19.79 3.68
CA VAL A 88 17.27 -19.36 3.24
C VAL A 88 18.30 -19.95 4.22
N PRO A 89 19.26 -20.77 3.73
CA PRO A 89 20.21 -21.40 4.61
C PRO A 89 21.20 -20.38 5.21
N ASP A 90 21.71 -20.67 6.38
CA ASP A 90 22.84 -19.99 7.04
C ASP A 90 22.64 -18.48 7.25
N ILE A 91 21.40 -18.04 7.49
CA ILE A 91 21.10 -16.65 7.85
C ILE A 91 20.73 -16.50 9.32
N GLU A 92 21.16 -15.41 9.93
CA GLU A 92 20.73 -14.99 11.26
C GLU A 92 19.47 -14.10 11.14
N CYS A 93 18.30 -14.74 11.27
CA CYS A 93 17.02 -14.05 11.15
C CYS A 93 16.81 -13.01 12.26
N ARG A 94 16.16 -11.90 11.94
CA ARG A 94 15.80 -10.88 12.92
C ARG A 94 14.53 -11.24 13.68
N ASP A 95 14.44 -10.79 14.94
CA ASP A 95 13.28 -11.07 15.79
C ASP A 95 12.23 -9.96 15.75
N ASN A 96 12.65 -8.73 15.44
CA ASN A 96 11.80 -7.56 15.35
C ASN A 96 11.71 -7.04 13.92
N CYS A 97 10.56 -6.46 13.58
CA CYS A 97 10.36 -5.84 12.27
C CYS A 97 9.63 -4.50 12.43
N ILE A 98 10.23 -3.44 11.88
CA ILE A 98 9.58 -2.13 11.71
C ILE A 98 9.33 -1.93 10.22
N LEU A 99 8.08 -1.80 9.82
CA LEU A 99 7.67 -1.57 8.43
C LEU A 99 7.17 -0.13 8.27
N ILE A 100 7.93 0.68 7.54
CA ILE A 100 7.58 2.06 7.19
C ILE A 100 7.00 2.06 5.78
N LEU A 101 5.70 2.34 5.69
CA LEU A 101 5.00 2.61 4.44
C LEU A 101 5.06 4.12 4.19
N ALA A 102 5.95 4.51 3.30
CA ALA A 102 6.12 5.91 2.92
C ALA A 102 5.10 6.29 1.84
N GLU A 103 4.17 7.18 2.18
CA GLU A 103 3.10 7.63 1.30
C GLU A 103 3.66 8.12 -0.04
N SER A 104 3.23 7.45 -1.12
CA SER A 104 3.56 7.80 -2.51
C SER A 104 5.07 7.87 -2.84
N LEU A 105 5.95 7.21 -2.10
CA LEU A 105 7.39 7.22 -2.37
C LEU A 105 7.71 6.32 -3.58
N GLU A 106 8.21 6.93 -4.64
CA GLU A 106 8.64 6.24 -5.86
C GLU A 106 10.16 6.10 -5.95
N SER A 107 10.62 5.07 -6.65
CA SER A 107 12.06 4.75 -6.77
C SER A 107 12.87 5.79 -7.53
N TRP A 108 12.27 6.53 -8.44
CA TRP A 108 12.98 7.48 -9.32
C TRP A 108 13.61 8.66 -8.57
N VAL A 109 13.16 8.97 -7.35
CA VAL A 109 13.76 10.05 -6.54
C VAL A 109 15.01 9.61 -5.80
N LEU A 110 15.28 8.29 -5.71
CA LEU A 110 16.48 7.78 -5.05
C LEU A 110 17.72 7.97 -5.93
N ASN A 111 18.83 8.34 -5.31
CA ASN A 111 20.07 8.68 -5.99
C ASN A 111 19.93 9.80 -7.05
N LEU A 112 18.89 10.61 -6.95
CA LEU A 112 18.62 11.71 -7.86
C LEU A 112 19.18 13.03 -7.33
N THR A 113 19.82 13.77 -8.22
CA THR A 113 20.24 15.16 -8.00
C THR A 113 19.64 16.05 -9.09
N VAL A 114 18.90 17.08 -8.71
CA VAL A 114 18.31 18.05 -9.61
C VAL A 114 18.78 19.45 -9.21
N GLU A 115 19.29 20.23 -10.15
CA GLU A 115 19.80 21.59 -9.90
C GLU A 115 20.78 21.65 -8.70
N ASN A 116 21.70 20.70 -8.61
CA ASN A 116 22.69 20.49 -7.54
C ASN A 116 22.09 20.21 -6.15
N GLN A 117 20.81 19.82 -6.08
CA GLN A 117 20.14 19.41 -4.85
C GLN A 117 19.88 17.92 -4.88
N GLU A 118 20.42 17.18 -3.94
CA GLU A 118 20.17 15.74 -3.76
C GLU A 118 18.77 15.57 -3.15
N ILE A 119 17.92 14.75 -3.78
CA ILE A 119 16.50 14.65 -3.40
C ILE A 119 16.32 13.81 -2.15
N THR A 120 17.03 12.70 -2.02
CA THR A 120 16.87 11.75 -0.90
C THR A 120 18.23 11.43 -0.24
N PRO A 121 18.92 12.43 0.36
CA PRO A 121 20.28 12.23 0.87
C PRO A 121 20.37 11.19 2.00
N TYR A 122 19.36 11.09 2.86
CA TYR A 122 19.37 10.12 3.96
C TYR A 122 19.16 8.69 3.44
N LEU A 123 18.15 8.44 2.60
CA LEU A 123 17.92 7.15 2.01
C LEU A 123 19.09 6.72 1.14
N ASN A 124 19.67 7.62 0.34
CA ASN A 124 20.83 7.34 -0.49
C ASN A 124 22.06 6.91 0.34
N LYS A 125 22.23 7.47 1.54
CA LYS A 125 23.24 7.03 2.50
C LYS A 125 22.94 5.61 3.02
N LEU A 126 21.68 5.35 3.39
CA LEU A 126 21.24 4.04 3.89
C LEU A 126 21.37 2.93 2.85
N LEU A 127 21.15 3.24 1.56
CA LEU A 127 21.33 2.28 0.47
C LEU A 127 22.78 1.79 0.31
N LYS A 128 23.76 2.54 0.81
CA LYS A 128 25.19 2.20 0.75
C LYS A 128 25.67 1.39 1.94
N GLU A 129 24.83 1.14 2.93
CA GLU A 129 25.21 0.38 4.11
C GLU A 129 25.36 -1.12 3.79
N PRO A 130 26.38 -1.80 4.32
CA PRO A 130 26.70 -3.18 3.96
C PRO A 130 25.59 -4.18 4.27
N SER A 131 24.73 -3.88 5.25
CA SER A 131 23.62 -4.73 5.69
C SER A 131 22.29 -4.37 5.03
N THR A 132 22.30 -3.64 3.91
CA THR A 132 21.06 -3.22 3.23
C THR A 132 20.69 -4.17 2.09
N LEU A 133 19.43 -4.64 2.09
CA LEU A 133 18.79 -5.20 0.91
C LEU A 133 18.06 -4.08 0.18
N TYR A 134 18.23 -3.98 -1.12
CA TYR A 134 17.60 -2.97 -1.94
C TYR A 134 17.04 -3.53 -3.25
N ALA A 135 15.77 -3.28 -3.51
CA ALA A 135 15.08 -3.58 -4.77
C ALA A 135 14.41 -2.30 -5.30
N PRO A 136 14.94 -1.68 -6.36
CA PRO A 136 14.41 -0.45 -6.93
C PRO A 136 13.16 -0.64 -7.80
N HIS A 137 12.91 -1.84 -8.30
CA HIS A 137 11.89 -2.08 -9.32
C HIS A 137 10.73 -2.90 -8.76
N VAL A 138 10.08 -2.38 -7.69
CA VAL A 138 8.87 -2.96 -7.14
C VAL A 138 7.66 -2.34 -7.85
N LEU A 139 7.06 -3.09 -8.76
CA LEU A 139 5.88 -2.63 -9.50
C LEU A 139 4.70 -2.40 -8.55
N THR A 140 4.11 -1.22 -8.62
CA THR A 140 2.88 -0.91 -7.89
C THR A 140 1.73 -1.79 -8.36
N GLN A 141 1.06 -2.44 -7.41
CA GLN A 141 -0.04 -3.37 -7.69
C GLN A 141 -1.34 -2.97 -7.00
N VAL A 142 -1.38 -1.79 -6.40
CA VAL A 142 -2.59 -1.24 -5.77
C VAL A 142 -3.66 -0.94 -6.82
N ASN A 143 -4.91 -1.01 -6.40
CA ASN A 143 -6.05 -0.60 -7.19
C ASN A 143 -6.78 0.56 -6.48
N GLY A 144 -8.06 0.58 -6.48
CA GLY A 144 -8.86 1.65 -5.93
C GLY A 144 -8.71 1.88 -4.42
N GLY A 145 -8.18 0.93 -3.65
CA GLY A 145 -7.90 1.08 -2.22
C GLY A 145 -6.62 1.86 -1.91
N ARG A 146 -5.73 2.04 -2.88
CA ARG A 146 -4.47 2.79 -2.72
C ARG A 146 -3.65 2.27 -1.53
N SER A 147 -3.31 3.10 -0.55
CA SER A 147 -2.49 2.74 0.62
C SER A 147 -3.04 1.55 1.43
N ILE A 148 -4.36 1.34 1.48
CA ILE A 148 -4.91 0.16 2.16
C ILE A 148 -4.70 -1.12 1.32
N ASP A 149 -4.71 -1.04 -0.01
CA ASP A 149 -4.37 -2.16 -0.88
C ASP A 149 -2.89 -2.53 -0.74
N ALA A 150 -2.00 -1.55 -0.59
CA ALA A 150 -0.59 -1.79 -0.31
C ALA A 150 -0.38 -2.62 0.97
N GLN A 151 -1.16 -2.36 2.00
CA GLN A 151 -1.13 -3.16 3.24
C GLN A 151 -1.56 -4.61 2.99
N LEU A 152 -2.57 -4.85 2.16
CA LEU A 152 -2.97 -6.21 1.77
C LEU A 152 -1.85 -6.93 1.00
N LEU A 153 -1.28 -6.25 0.01
CA LEU A 153 -0.19 -6.78 -0.81
C LEU A 153 1.03 -7.20 0.04
N MET A 154 1.49 -6.29 0.89
CA MET A 154 2.74 -6.45 1.63
C MET A 154 2.61 -7.26 2.92
N LEU A 155 1.41 -7.40 3.48
CA LEU A 155 1.18 -8.13 4.74
C LEU A 155 0.48 -9.47 4.57
N ALA A 156 -0.27 -9.66 3.46
CA ALA A 156 -0.99 -10.90 3.19
C ALA A 156 -0.64 -11.52 1.82
N GLY A 157 0.08 -10.79 0.96
CA GLY A 157 0.50 -11.27 -0.36
C GLY A 157 -0.67 -11.52 -1.31
N LEU A 158 -1.76 -10.79 -1.18
CA LEU A 158 -2.94 -10.89 -2.04
C LEU A 158 -3.05 -9.64 -2.93
N LEU A 159 -3.40 -9.85 -4.19
CA LEU A 159 -3.74 -8.74 -5.09
C LEU A 159 -5.10 -8.14 -4.70
N PRO A 160 -5.26 -6.81 -4.80
CA PRO A 160 -6.50 -6.16 -4.42
C PRO A 160 -7.67 -6.55 -5.31
N LEU A 161 -8.88 -6.28 -4.84
CA LEU A 161 -10.10 -6.51 -5.62
C LEU A 161 -10.04 -5.80 -6.97
N GLN A 162 -10.64 -6.41 -7.99
CA GLN A 162 -10.79 -5.76 -9.29
C GLN A 162 -11.74 -4.54 -9.23
N THR A 163 -12.67 -4.55 -8.28
CA THR A 163 -13.62 -3.45 -8.06
C THR A 163 -13.87 -3.22 -6.57
N GLY A 164 -13.82 -1.97 -6.15
CA GLY A 164 -13.97 -1.60 -4.75
C GLY A 164 -12.68 -1.81 -3.94
N ALA A 165 -12.73 -1.52 -2.65
CA ALA A 165 -11.65 -1.77 -1.71
C ALA A 165 -12.02 -2.92 -0.78
N TYR A 166 -11.11 -3.88 -0.60
CA TYR A 166 -11.34 -5.02 0.27
C TYR A 166 -11.63 -4.60 1.72
N SER A 167 -10.98 -3.56 2.17
CA SER A 167 -11.13 -3.02 3.52
C SER A 167 -12.53 -2.54 3.85
N CYS A 168 -13.28 -2.18 2.82
CA CYS A 168 -14.64 -1.70 2.94
C CYS A 168 -15.65 -2.83 2.85
N ARG A 169 -15.38 -3.80 1.99
CA ARG A 169 -16.31 -4.87 1.66
C ARG A 169 -16.08 -6.13 2.48
N PHE A 170 -14.82 -6.46 2.75
CA PHE A 170 -14.41 -7.71 3.39
C PHE A 170 -13.42 -7.50 4.54
N PRO A 171 -13.64 -6.52 5.45
CA PRO A 171 -12.68 -6.16 6.49
C PRO A 171 -12.50 -7.24 7.57
N PHE A 172 -13.45 -8.16 7.67
CA PHE A 172 -13.50 -9.19 8.71
C PHE A 172 -13.15 -10.59 8.20
N ASN A 173 -12.76 -10.71 6.92
CA ASN A 173 -12.33 -11.97 6.38
C ASN A 173 -11.08 -12.52 7.08
N THR A 174 -10.84 -13.80 6.89
CA THR A 174 -9.63 -14.46 7.35
C THR A 174 -8.47 -14.10 6.45
N TYR A 175 -7.42 -13.51 7.02
CA TYR A 175 -6.17 -13.22 6.32
C TYR A 175 -5.00 -13.87 7.04
N HIS A 176 -4.11 -14.55 6.31
CA HIS A 176 -2.84 -15.07 6.83
C HIS A 176 -1.76 -14.01 6.60
N THR A 177 -1.40 -13.30 7.66
CA THR A 177 -0.63 -12.05 7.56
C THR A 177 0.70 -12.10 8.27
N LEU A 178 1.61 -11.20 7.89
CA LEU A 178 2.90 -11.04 8.57
C LEU A 178 2.76 -10.77 10.08
N PRO A 179 1.87 -9.85 10.55
CA PRO A 179 1.67 -9.67 11.99
C PRO A 179 1.24 -10.96 12.71
N LYS A 180 0.36 -11.77 12.10
CA LYS A 180 -0.03 -13.07 12.69
C LYS A 180 1.15 -14.05 12.76
N ALA A 181 1.96 -14.11 11.70
CA ALA A 181 3.16 -14.92 11.68
C ALA A 181 4.16 -14.50 12.77
N MET A 182 4.39 -13.19 12.92
CA MET A 182 5.24 -12.63 13.98
C MET A 182 4.71 -12.98 15.38
N LYS A 183 3.41 -12.88 15.58
CA LYS A 183 2.78 -13.25 16.87
C LYS A 183 2.90 -14.73 17.15
N GLU A 184 2.58 -15.58 16.18
CA GLU A 184 2.56 -17.03 16.34
C GLU A 184 3.95 -17.63 16.56
N LEU A 185 4.95 -17.22 15.74
CA LEU A 185 6.27 -17.84 15.74
C LEU A 185 7.34 -17.09 16.53
N LYS A 186 7.15 -15.79 16.78
CA LYS A 186 8.10 -14.95 17.52
C LYS A 186 7.53 -14.43 18.85
N GLY A 187 6.25 -14.67 19.16
CA GLY A 187 5.57 -14.10 20.31
C GLY A 187 5.48 -12.57 20.27
N ALA A 188 5.57 -11.98 19.09
CA ALA A 188 5.63 -10.54 18.92
C ALA A 188 4.32 -9.85 19.28
N ARG A 189 4.43 -8.64 19.83
CA ARG A 189 3.34 -7.69 19.95
C ARG A 189 3.30 -6.79 18.71
N ASN A 190 2.11 -6.66 18.14
CA ASN A 190 1.92 -6.01 16.83
C ASN A 190 1.29 -4.64 16.99
N TYR A 191 1.93 -3.63 16.41
CA TYR A 191 1.49 -2.24 16.47
C TYR A 191 1.22 -1.68 15.07
N LEU A 192 0.19 -0.84 14.95
CA LEU A 192 -0.03 0.06 13.83
C LEU A 192 0.01 1.50 14.31
N LEU A 193 0.90 2.31 13.75
CA LEU A 193 1.01 3.75 13.97
C LEU A 193 0.62 4.47 12.68
N THR A 194 -0.39 5.32 12.73
CA THR A 194 -0.90 6.06 11.56
C THR A 194 -1.47 7.41 11.94
N VAL A 195 -1.26 8.40 11.10
CA VAL A 195 -1.81 9.74 11.29
C VAL A 195 -3.27 9.87 10.83
N ASP A 196 -3.82 8.81 10.26
CA ASP A 196 -5.23 8.75 9.85
C ASP A 196 -6.15 8.30 10.99
N LYS A 197 -7.45 8.52 10.79
CA LYS A 197 -8.49 7.99 11.68
C LYS A 197 -8.72 6.52 11.35
N THR A 198 -8.95 5.70 12.37
CA THR A 198 -9.22 4.26 12.19
C THR A 198 -10.41 3.92 11.29
N LYS A 199 -11.34 4.86 11.13
CA LYS A 199 -12.48 4.73 10.22
C LYS A 199 -12.14 5.03 8.74
N THR A 200 -11.01 5.73 8.47
CA THR A 200 -10.56 5.95 7.10
C THR A 200 -10.23 4.60 6.48
N TRP A 201 -10.84 4.29 5.34
CA TRP A 201 -10.71 2.99 4.67
C TRP A 201 -11.00 1.78 5.58
N ASN A 202 -11.77 1.96 6.66
CA ASN A 202 -12.05 0.92 7.65
C ASN A 202 -10.79 0.28 8.28
N GLN A 203 -9.69 1.06 8.29
CA GLN A 203 -8.35 0.61 8.68
C GLN A 203 -8.32 -0.05 10.06
N GLY A 204 -9.14 0.43 11.01
CA GLY A 204 -9.20 -0.15 12.35
C GLY A 204 -9.75 -1.58 12.39
N ALA A 205 -10.73 -1.92 11.53
CA ALA A 205 -11.25 -3.28 11.42
C ALA A 205 -10.23 -4.19 10.72
N VAL A 206 -9.67 -3.72 9.61
CA VAL A 206 -8.64 -4.45 8.86
C VAL A 206 -7.41 -4.74 9.74
N ALA A 207 -6.91 -3.76 10.47
CA ALA A 207 -5.76 -3.94 11.35
C ALA A 207 -6.00 -5.08 12.36
N ARG A 208 -7.19 -5.14 12.97
CA ARG A 208 -7.54 -6.25 13.88
C ARG A 208 -7.60 -7.59 13.16
N SER A 209 -8.22 -7.65 11.97
CA SER A 209 -8.25 -8.88 11.15
C SER A 209 -6.85 -9.33 10.74
N PHE A 210 -5.92 -8.38 10.59
CA PHE A 210 -4.52 -8.65 10.28
C PHE A 210 -3.67 -9.06 11.48
N GLY A 211 -4.21 -9.00 12.70
CA GLY A 211 -3.52 -9.41 13.91
C GLY A 211 -2.74 -8.30 14.60
N ILE A 212 -3.09 -7.04 14.36
CA ILE A 212 -2.57 -5.88 15.09
C ILE A 212 -3.20 -5.84 16.50
N ASP A 213 -2.38 -5.80 17.52
CA ASP A 213 -2.80 -5.75 18.93
C ASP A 213 -3.12 -4.32 19.38
N THR A 214 -2.31 -3.35 18.95
CA THR A 214 -2.43 -1.95 19.38
C THR A 214 -2.41 -1.02 18.18
N ILE A 215 -3.40 -0.14 18.10
CA ILE A 215 -3.51 0.87 17.04
C ILE A 215 -3.33 2.24 17.69
N ILE A 216 -2.32 2.98 17.25
CA ILE A 216 -2.08 4.39 17.58
C ILE A 216 -2.41 5.21 16.35
N SER A 217 -3.40 6.08 16.43
CA SER A 217 -4.01 6.75 15.29
C SER A 217 -4.19 8.25 15.52
N TYR A 218 -4.85 8.95 14.62
CA TYR A 218 -5.07 10.39 14.64
C TYR A 218 -5.31 11.02 16.03
N PRO A 219 -6.21 10.49 16.90
CA PRO A 219 -6.47 11.14 18.19
C PRO A 219 -5.32 10.99 19.21
N ASP A 220 -4.40 10.07 18.96
CA ASP A 220 -3.29 9.76 19.88
C ASP A 220 -2.04 10.61 19.60
N PHE A 221 -2.11 11.45 18.58
CA PHE A 221 -1.03 12.36 18.17
C PHE A 221 -1.40 13.82 18.38
N ARG A 222 -0.42 14.63 18.81
CA ARG A 222 -0.54 16.10 18.87
C ARG A 222 -0.35 16.68 17.47
N MET A 223 -1.31 17.43 16.97
CA MET A 223 -1.31 18.02 15.63
C MET A 223 -0.45 19.29 15.57
N THR A 224 0.86 19.15 15.74
CA THR A 224 1.84 20.24 15.80
C THR A 224 2.26 20.78 14.44
N GLU A 225 2.32 19.94 13.43
CA GLU A 225 2.70 20.28 12.06
C GLU A 225 1.77 19.49 11.12
N THR A 226 1.03 20.18 10.27
CA THR A 226 -0.01 19.53 9.48
C THR A 226 0.12 19.80 7.99
N PHE A 227 -0.21 18.80 7.20
CA PHE A 227 -0.16 18.79 5.75
C PHE A 227 -1.52 18.54 5.12
N GLY A 228 -1.65 19.02 3.89
CA GLY A 228 -2.78 18.75 3.02
C GLY A 228 -4.13 19.30 3.51
N ASN A 229 -5.15 19.14 2.70
CA ASN A 229 -6.51 19.61 2.99
C ASN A 229 -7.14 18.91 4.21
N ARG A 230 -6.69 17.71 4.54
CA ARG A 230 -7.18 16.93 5.69
C ARG A 230 -6.45 17.28 6.99
N LYS A 231 -5.47 18.18 6.96
CA LYS A 231 -4.64 18.58 8.11
C LYS A 231 -4.14 17.37 8.90
N ARG A 232 -3.45 16.46 8.21
CA ARG A 232 -2.77 15.33 8.85
C ARG A 232 -1.41 15.75 9.37
N LEU A 233 -0.94 15.09 10.41
CA LEU A 233 0.37 15.33 10.97
C LEU A 233 1.46 15.06 9.92
N GLY A 234 2.43 15.96 9.79
CA GLY A 234 3.58 15.81 8.92
C GLY A 234 4.55 14.74 9.41
N ASP A 235 5.31 14.13 8.51
CA ASP A 235 6.14 12.96 8.81
C ASP A 235 7.23 13.25 9.84
N LYS A 236 7.84 14.44 9.84
CA LYS A 236 8.83 14.82 10.88
C LYS A 236 8.23 14.82 12.27
N ALA A 237 7.07 15.43 12.43
CA ALA A 237 6.35 15.46 13.69
C ALA A 237 5.77 14.08 14.06
N PHE A 238 5.36 13.28 13.08
CA PHE A 238 4.91 11.91 13.29
C PHE A 238 6.03 11.04 13.86
N PHE A 239 7.18 10.96 13.22
CA PHE A 239 8.30 10.15 13.69
C PHE A 239 8.88 10.65 15.02
N ALA A 240 8.89 11.98 15.26
CA ALA A 240 9.29 12.51 16.55
C ALA A 240 8.37 12.03 17.68
N GLN A 241 7.06 12.00 17.46
CA GLN A 241 6.10 11.48 18.45
C GLN A 241 6.10 9.95 18.53
N CYS A 242 6.39 9.24 17.45
CA CYS A 242 6.62 7.79 17.49
C CYS A 242 7.84 7.46 18.37
N ARG A 243 8.93 8.20 18.22
CA ARG A 243 10.11 8.09 19.09
C ARG A 243 9.73 8.32 20.55
N GLU A 244 9.02 9.41 20.90
CA GLU A 244 8.57 9.66 22.29
C GLU A 244 7.78 8.48 22.87
N LYS A 245 6.91 7.85 22.06
CA LYS A 245 6.11 6.70 22.48
C LYS A 245 6.95 5.45 22.72
N ILE A 246 8.00 5.24 21.91
CA ILE A 246 8.96 4.15 22.12
C ILE A 246 9.77 4.43 23.42
N GLU A 247 10.29 5.62 23.60
CA GLU A 247 11.07 6.01 24.79
C GLU A 247 10.27 5.90 26.10
N LYS A 248 8.94 6.13 26.04
CA LYS A 248 8.04 5.97 27.18
C LYS A 248 7.57 4.53 27.41
N GLY A 249 7.92 3.59 26.52
CA GLY A 249 7.43 2.23 26.56
C GLY A 249 5.94 2.08 26.23
N GLU A 250 5.29 3.07 25.60
CA GLU A 250 3.92 2.95 25.07
C GLU A 250 3.86 2.02 23.85
N VAL A 251 4.95 1.98 23.11
CA VAL A 251 5.22 1.11 21.96
C VAL A 251 6.57 0.46 22.22
N TRP A 252 6.67 -0.85 21.95
CA TRP A 252 7.92 -1.59 22.11
C TRP A 252 8.46 -1.64 23.56
N HIS A 253 7.95 -2.53 24.34
CA HIS A 253 8.53 -2.85 25.64
C HIS A 253 9.78 -3.72 25.48
N SER A 254 10.85 -3.41 26.19
CA SER A 254 12.20 -3.97 26.03
C SER A 254 12.36 -5.50 26.19
N VAL A 255 11.32 -6.21 26.59
CA VAL A 255 11.34 -7.68 26.76
C VAL A 255 10.48 -8.42 25.74
N GLU A 256 9.81 -7.70 24.81
CA GLU A 256 8.90 -8.28 23.83
C GLU A 256 9.46 -8.13 22.43
N ASN A 257 9.35 -9.17 21.62
CA ASN A 257 9.54 -9.02 20.18
C ASN A 257 8.38 -8.20 19.60
N VAL A 258 8.66 -7.42 18.56
CA VAL A 258 7.66 -6.50 17.99
C VAL A 258 7.57 -6.58 16.46
N PHE A 259 6.36 -6.35 16.00
CA PHE A 259 6.09 -5.89 14.65
C PHE A 259 5.44 -4.51 14.73
N ILE A 260 6.06 -3.51 14.10
CA ILE A 260 5.55 -2.13 14.10
C ILE A 260 5.34 -1.68 12.66
N GLN A 261 4.10 -1.46 12.27
CA GLN A 261 3.75 -0.84 11.01
C GLN A 261 3.56 0.66 11.21
N MET A 262 4.26 1.46 10.42
CA MET A 262 4.17 2.92 10.40
C MET A 262 3.70 3.39 9.03
N VAL A 263 2.64 4.20 8.98
CA VAL A 263 2.08 4.73 7.74
C VAL A 263 2.20 6.24 7.75
N THR A 264 3.01 6.80 6.83
CA THR A 264 3.23 8.24 6.70
C THR A 264 2.12 8.92 5.89
N TYR A 265 2.20 10.24 5.72
CA TYR A 265 1.16 10.99 5.02
C TYR A 265 1.68 12.13 4.15
N SER A 266 2.85 12.70 4.43
CA SER A 266 3.29 13.96 3.78
C SER A 266 3.38 13.86 2.26
N GLY A 267 3.68 12.66 1.74
CA GLY A 267 3.72 12.36 0.30
C GLY A 267 2.36 12.36 -0.42
N HIS A 268 1.25 12.65 0.28
CA HIS A 268 -0.08 12.61 -0.33
C HIS A 268 -0.30 13.76 -1.32
N SER A 269 -0.81 13.40 -2.52
CA SER A 269 -1.18 14.40 -3.54
C SER A 269 -2.13 15.47 -2.97
N PRO A 270 -2.00 16.74 -3.38
CA PRO A 270 -1.23 17.30 -4.49
C PRO A 270 0.20 17.75 -4.16
N PHE A 271 0.88 17.16 -3.19
CA PHE A 271 2.27 17.39 -2.79
C PHE A 271 2.55 18.81 -2.29
N LYS A 272 1.54 19.50 -1.83
CA LYS A 272 1.68 20.90 -1.34
C LYS A 272 2.13 20.92 0.11
N MET A 273 3.21 21.61 0.35
CA MET A 273 3.84 21.78 1.64
C MET A 273 3.92 23.25 2.03
N PRO A 274 3.80 23.61 3.32
CA PRO A 274 4.05 24.98 3.78
C PRO A 274 5.46 25.46 3.39
N GLU A 275 5.57 26.70 2.92
CA GLU A 275 6.85 27.26 2.46
C GLU A 275 7.93 27.22 3.55
N SER A 276 7.54 27.42 4.80
CA SER A 276 8.44 27.37 5.97
C SER A 276 9.09 26.00 6.23
N LEU A 277 8.58 24.94 5.61
CA LEU A 277 9.10 23.58 5.77
C LEU A 277 9.93 23.11 4.57
N LYS A 278 9.93 23.89 3.49
CA LYS A 278 10.72 23.58 2.29
C LYS A 278 12.20 23.85 2.55
N THR A 279 13.03 22.88 2.24
CA THR A 279 14.49 22.97 2.36
C THR A 279 15.19 22.85 1.01
N VAL A 280 14.45 22.48 -0.05
CA VAL A 280 14.90 22.43 -1.44
C VAL A 280 13.97 23.29 -2.30
N HIS A 281 14.54 23.94 -3.31
CA HIS A 281 13.81 24.85 -4.20
C HIS A 281 14.28 24.66 -5.63
N PHE A 282 13.34 24.53 -6.56
CA PHE A 282 13.62 24.28 -7.97
C PHE A 282 13.24 25.48 -8.83
N SER A 283 13.99 25.67 -9.90
CA SER A 283 13.69 26.74 -10.86
C SER A 283 12.43 26.41 -11.69
N ASN A 284 11.91 27.40 -12.41
CA ASN A 284 10.79 27.25 -13.32
C ASN A 284 11.06 26.34 -14.56
N ARG A 285 12.27 25.80 -14.67
CA ARG A 285 12.61 24.78 -15.70
C ARG A 285 12.10 23.38 -15.30
N VAL A 286 11.84 23.17 -14.02
CA VAL A 286 11.25 21.92 -13.50
C VAL A 286 9.74 22.11 -13.45
N PRO A 287 8.94 21.21 -14.04
CA PRO A 287 7.48 21.27 -13.91
C PRO A 287 7.02 21.33 -12.47
N GLU A 288 6.06 22.19 -12.15
CA GLU A 288 5.60 22.47 -10.78
C GLU A 288 5.28 21.19 -10.01
N ILE A 289 4.49 20.28 -10.59
CA ILE A 289 4.11 19.02 -9.93
C ILE A 289 5.32 18.13 -9.62
N MET A 290 6.34 18.13 -10.49
CA MET A 290 7.59 17.38 -10.26
C MET A 290 8.39 18.04 -9.13
N ALA A 291 8.49 19.38 -9.12
CA ALA A 291 9.17 20.15 -8.07
C ALA A 291 8.49 19.94 -6.71
N ASP A 292 7.16 20.05 -6.65
CA ASP A 292 6.39 19.79 -5.44
C ASP A 292 6.59 18.36 -4.91
N TYR A 293 6.54 17.37 -5.80
CA TYR A 293 6.76 15.97 -5.44
C TYR A 293 8.18 15.75 -4.86
N MET A 294 9.22 16.25 -5.53
CA MET A 294 10.60 16.13 -5.04
C MET A 294 10.81 16.85 -3.72
N THR A 295 10.15 18.00 -3.53
CA THR A 295 10.22 18.76 -2.28
C THR A 295 9.63 18.00 -1.10
N VAL A 296 8.49 17.33 -1.31
CA VAL A 296 7.88 16.50 -0.26
C VAL A 296 8.66 15.20 -0.06
N ALA A 297 9.18 14.60 -1.13
CA ALA A 297 10.05 13.41 -1.01
C ALA A 297 11.31 13.72 -0.18
N HIS A 298 11.94 14.89 -0.38
CA HIS A 298 13.08 15.35 0.43
C HIS A 298 12.72 15.52 1.91
N TYR A 299 11.54 16.11 2.20
CA TYR A 299 11.06 16.25 3.56
C TYR A 299 10.81 14.89 4.25
N THR A 300 10.19 13.95 3.55
CA THR A 300 9.93 12.58 4.05
C THR A 300 11.24 11.79 4.23
N ASP A 301 12.20 11.96 3.31
CA ASP A 301 13.55 11.37 3.40
C ASP A 301 14.26 11.79 4.70
N GLU A 302 14.27 13.09 5.01
CA GLU A 302 14.84 13.60 6.25
C GLU A 302 14.12 13.05 7.49
N ALA A 303 12.79 12.94 7.44
CA ALA A 303 11.99 12.44 8.54
C ALA A 303 12.30 10.95 8.83
N ILE A 304 12.34 10.13 7.78
CA ILE A 304 12.70 8.70 7.87
C ILE A 304 14.15 8.54 8.32
N GLY A 305 15.07 9.31 7.72
CA GLY A 305 16.51 9.22 8.03
C GLY A 305 16.78 9.49 9.50
N LYS A 306 16.24 10.57 10.07
CA LYS A 306 16.40 10.90 11.50
C LYS A 306 15.78 9.86 12.43
N PHE A 307 14.66 9.26 12.02
CA PHE A 307 14.06 8.19 12.80
C PHE A 307 14.92 6.92 12.76
N VAL A 308 15.47 6.56 11.62
CA VAL A 308 16.41 5.44 11.50
C VAL A 308 17.68 5.69 12.30
N GLU A 309 18.24 6.91 12.29
CA GLU A 309 19.39 7.26 13.15
C GLU A 309 19.07 7.08 14.65
N TYR A 310 17.87 7.42 15.08
CA TYR A 310 17.41 7.11 16.43
C TYR A 310 17.34 5.59 16.68
N LEU A 311 16.74 4.83 15.77
CA LEU A 311 16.60 3.38 15.91
C LEU A 311 17.97 2.68 16.00
N LYS A 312 18.99 3.15 15.26
CA LYS A 312 20.35 2.61 15.31
C LYS A 312 21.01 2.72 16.69
N ASN A 313 20.54 3.65 17.53
CA ASN A 313 20.98 3.79 18.92
C ASN A 313 20.07 3.05 19.90
N HIS A 314 19.01 2.38 19.44
CA HIS A 314 18.13 1.61 20.29
C HIS A 314 18.78 0.27 20.67
N PRO A 315 18.69 -0.20 21.94
CA PRO A 315 19.34 -1.44 22.38
C PRO A 315 19.00 -2.68 21.56
N GLU A 316 17.77 -2.73 21.04
CA GLU A 316 17.26 -3.86 20.26
C GLU A 316 17.54 -3.74 18.74
N TYR A 317 18.30 -2.74 18.28
CA TYR A 317 18.48 -2.50 16.85
C TYR A 317 19.13 -3.69 16.14
N GLU A 318 20.14 -4.33 16.75
CA GLU A 318 20.82 -5.49 16.15
C GLU A 318 19.88 -6.66 15.84
N ARG A 319 18.80 -6.78 16.60
CA ARG A 319 17.75 -7.80 16.42
C ARG A 319 16.58 -7.31 15.58
N THR A 320 16.65 -6.07 15.07
CA THR A 320 15.53 -5.40 14.40
C THR A 320 15.84 -5.15 12.92
N MET A 321 14.93 -5.61 12.08
CA MET A 321 14.92 -5.30 10.66
C MET A 321 14.03 -4.07 10.43
N VAL A 322 14.55 -3.06 9.71
CA VAL A 322 13.77 -1.87 9.34
C VAL A 322 13.50 -1.91 7.84
N VAL A 323 12.24 -2.00 7.48
CA VAL A 323 11.73 -2.06 6.12
C VAL A 323 11.17 -0.70 5.73
N ILE A 324 11.63 -0.12 4.61
CA ILE A 324 11.14 1.14 4.07
C ILE A 324 10.69 0.88 2.63
N THR A 325 9.44 1.20 2.31
CA THR A 325 8.88 1.02 0.98
C THR A 325 7.82 2.07 0.69
N GLY A 326 7.65 2.43 -0.59
CA GLY A 326 6.51 3.23 -1.00
C GLY A 326 5.24 2.39 -1.02
N ASP A 327 4.13 2.96 -0.60
CA ASP A 327 2.85 2.27 -0.64
C ASP A 327 2.27 2.21 -2.06
N HIS A 328 2.45 3.23 -2.87
CA HIS A 328 2.03 3.27 -4.28
C HIS A 328 2.71 4.42 -5.04
N GLU A 329 2.41 4.53 -6.33
CA GLU A 329 2.87 5.62 -7.18
C GLU A 329 2.27 6.97 -6.73
N GLY A 330 3.04 8.05 -6.86
CA GLY A 330 2.62 9.40 -6.52
C GLY A 330 2.17 10.23 -7.73
N LEU A 331 2.84 10.09 -8.85
CA LEU A 331 2.61 10.95 -10.02
C LEU A 331 1.34 10.64 -10.80
N ALA A 332 0.78 9.42 -10.66
CA ALA A 332 -0.49 9.00 -11.28
C ALA A 332 -0.65 9.47 -12.74
N ASP A 333 -1.72 10.22 -13.03
CA ASP A 333 -2.03 10.69 -14.40
C ASP A 333 -0.99 11.67 -14.97
N HIS A 334 -0.20 12.34 -14.13
CA HIS A 334 0.85 13.27 -14.57
C HIS A 334 2.09 12.55 -15.13
N ARG A 335 2.29 11.27 -14.80
CA ARG A 335 3.47 10.50 -15.19
C ARG A 335 3.73 10.54 -16.70
N LYS A 336 2.72 10.25 -17.52
CA LYS A 336 2.86 10.21 -18.99
C LYS A 336 3.36 11.52 -19.58
N GLU A 337 2.89 12.64 -19.06
CA GLU A 337 3.34 13.95 -19.49
C GLU A 337 4.77 14.22 -19.03
N LEU A 338 5.04 13.96 -17.74
CA LEU A 338 6.35 14.25 -17.13
C LEU A 338 7.49 13.45 -17.73
N CYS A 339 7.31 12.16 -18.04
CA CYS A 339 8.32 11.33 -18.70
C CYS A 339 8.83 11.92 -20.02
N HIS A 340 8.02 12.73 -20.71
CA HIS A 340 8.35 13.32 -22.00
C HIS A 340 8.86 14.76 -21.89
N THR A 341 8.80 15.37 -20.71
CA THR A 341 9.37 16.71 -20.48
C THR A 341 10.89 16.66 -20.51
N LYS A 342 11.53 17.82 -20.76
CA LYS A 342 12.99 17.93 -20.70
C LYS A 342 13.55 17.59 -19.30
N ALA A 343 12.81 17.91 -18.25
CA ALA A 343 13.22 17.65 -16.87
C ALA A 343 12.98 16.21 -16.43
N GLY A 344 11.93 15.54 -16.93
CA GLY A 344 11.58 14.19 -16.51
C GLY A 344 12.15 13.07 -17.37
N LYS A 345 12.53 13.38 -18.63
CA LYS A 345 13.04 12.40 -19.57
C LYS A 345 14.33 11.73 -19.07
N GLY A 346 14.30 10.40 -18.97
CA GLY A 346 15.44 9.61 -18.45
C GLY A 346 15.57 9.62 -16.92
N ILE A 347 14.65 10.30 -16.21
CA ILE A 347 14.58 10.34 -14.74
C ILE A 347 13.33 9.58 -14.27
N ILE A 348 12.17 9.97 -14.80
CA ILE A 348 10.89 9.35 -14.42
C ILE A 348 10.66 8.14 -15.34
N SER A 349 10.56 6.96 -14.73
CA SER A 349 10.18 5.73 -15.42
C SER A 349 8.73 5.80 -15.91
N GLU A 350 8.44 5.18 -17.08
CA GLU A 350 7.06 4.96 -17.52
C GLU A 350 6.33 3.98 -16.59
N ASP A 351 7.06 3.04 -16.02
CA ASP A 351 6.53 2.08 -15.06
C ASP A 351 6.48 2.68 -13.65
N GLU A 352 5.48 2.26 -12.89
CA GLU A 352 5.16 2.78 -11.57
C GLU A 352 5.91 1.98 -10.49
N PHE A 353 7.21 2.28 -10.30
CA PHE A 353 8.06 1.58 -9.35
C PHE A 353 8.17 2.30 -8.00
N THR A 354 8.00 1.55 -6.92
CA THR A 354 8.35 1.93 -5.54
C THR A 354 9.61 1.21 -5.10
N PRO A 355 10.39 1.76 -4.13
CA PRO A 355 11.55 1.06 -3.59
C PRO A 355 11.14 0.04 -2.53
N PHE A 356 11.91 -1.03 -2.39
CA PHE A 356 11.91 -1.91 -1.24
C PHE A 356 13.30 -1.94 -0.64
N ILE A 357 13.43 -1.36 0.55
CA ILE A 357 14.70 -1.18 1.28
C ILE A 357 14.57 -1.90 2.62
N VAL A 358 15.51 -2.78 2.93
CA VAL A 358 15.56 -3.46 4.22
C VAL A 358 16.92 -3.19 4.87
N LEU A 359 16.92 -2.43 5.95
CA LEU A 359 18.09 -2.15 6.76
C LEU A 359 18.29 -3.26 7.79
N ASN A 360 19.54 -3.51 8.15
CA ASN A 360 19.92 -4.62 9.02
C ASN A 360 19.37 -5.96 8.50
N SER A 361 19.39 -6.11 7.17
CA SER A 361 18.93 -7.32 6.49
C SER A 361 19.87 -8.50 6.75
N PRO A 362 19.36 -9.68 7.09
CA PRO A 362 20.20 -10.89 7.14
C PRO A 362 20.71 -11.34 5.78
N VAL A 363 20.11 -10.83 4.69
CA VAL A 363 20.54 -11.10 3.30
C VAL A 363 20.70 -9.75 2.58
N PRO A 364 21.88 -9.12 2.64
CA PRO A 364 22.12 -7.83 2.01
C PRO A 364 22.42 -8.01 0.52
N ILE A 365 21.39 -7.83 -0.32
CA ILE A 365 21.48 -7.93 -1.77
C ILE A 365 20.89 -6.71 -2.46
N HIS A 366 21.39 -6.41 -3.67
CA HIS A 366 20.74 -5.51 -4.60
C HIS A 366 19.96 -6.35 -5.63
N TYR A 367 18.64 -6.40 -5.50
CA TYR A 367 17.76 -7.13 -6.41
C TYR A 367 17.27 -6.20 -7.52
N LEU A 368 17.92 -6.26 -8.68
CA LEU A 368 17.64 -5.34 -9.79
C LEU A 368 16.58 -5.80 -10.77
N LYS A 369 16.06 -7.03 -10.61
CA LYS A 369 14.96 -7.53 -11.43
C LYS A 369 13.63 -6.90 -10.98
N VAL A 370 12.62 -6.94 -11.87
CA VAL A 370 11.27 -6.52 -11.51
C VAL A 370 10.64 -7.50 -10.53
N MET A 371 9.97 -6.96 -9.52
CA MET A 371 9.13 -7.70 -8.57
C MET A 371 7.82 -6.94 -8.33
N GLY A 372 6.80 -7.61 -7.85
CA GLY A 372 5.56 -6.98 -7.42
C GLY A 372 5.53 -6.70 -5.92
N GLN A 373 4.64 -5.81 -5.48
CA GLN A 373 4.43 -5.57 -4.03
C GLN A 373 3.99 -6.84 -3.29
N ILE A 374 3.27 -7.76 -3.95
CA ILE A 374 2.91 -9.07 -3.37
C ILE A 374 4.12 -9.95 -3.01
N ASP A 375 5.27 -9.71 -3.62
CA ASP A 375 6.50 -10.49 -3.39
C ASP A 375 7.21 -10.05 -2.09
N ILE A 376 6.88 -8.88 -1.56
CA ILE A 376 7.41 -8.36 -0.29
C ILE A 376 7.03 -9.30 0.86
N TYR A 377 5.78 -9.74 0.95
CA TYR A 377 5.32 -10.61 2.04
C TYR A 377 6.14 -11.90 2.18
N PRO A 378 6.24 -12.78 1.16
CA PRO A 378 7.03 -14.00 1.28
C PRO A 378 8.54 -13.71 1.46
N THR A 379 9.05 -12.60 0.95
CA THR A 379 10.43 -12.18 1.21
C THR A 379 10.65 -11.84 2.67
N LEU A 380 9.72 -11.11 3.31
CA LEU A 380 9.80 -10.79 4.73
C LEU A 380 9.67 -12.05 5.60
N LEU A 381 8.83 -13.02 5.21
CA LEU A 381 8.74 -14.30 5.92
C LEU A 381 10.10 -15.02 5.92
N ASN A 382 10.83 -15.03 4.80
CA ASN A 382 12.19 -15.60 4.73
C ASN A 382 13.18 -14.82 5.60
N LEU A 383 13.25 -13.50 5.49
CA LEU A 383 14.20 -12.67 6.24
C LEU A 383 13.98 -12.75 7.76
N LEU A 384 12.77 -13.08 8.20
CA LEU A 384 12.39 -13.20 9.60
C LEU A 384 12.40 -14.66 10.11
N GLY A 385 12.67 -15.66 9.24
CA GLY A 385 12.65 -17.08 9.62
C GLY A 385 11.25 -17.58 9.96
N LEU A 386 10.24 -17.14 9.21
CA LEU A 386 8.83 -17.43 9.45
C LEU A 386 8.25 -18.42 8.42
N GLU A 387 9.07 -19.22 7.75
CA GLU A 387 8.66 -20.12 6.67
C GLU A 387 7.70 -21.22 7.16
N LYS A 388 7.71 -21.53 8.45
CA LYS A 388 6.80 -22.48 9.07
C LYS A 388 5.38 -21.94 9.23
N PHE A 389 5.22 -20.62 9.11
CA PHE A 389 3.89 -20.02 9.17
C PHE A 389 3.07 -20.46 7.94
N ARG A 390 1.82 -20.78 8.18
CA ARG A 390 0.90 -21.14 7.12
C ARG A 390 0.46 -19.89 6.35
N TRP A 391 1.28 -19.46 5.42
CA TRP A 391 0.97 -18.31 4.56
C TRP A 391 0.18 -18.75 3.32
N SER A 392 -0.64 -17.87 2.78
CA SER A 392 -1.53 -18.15 1.66
C SER A 392 -1.48 -17.07 0.57
N GLY A 393 -0.41 -16.30 0.57
CA GLY A 393 -0.17 -15.27 -0.45
C GLY A 393 0.13 -15.86 -1.82
N ILE A 394 0.02 -15.04 -2.85
CA ILE A 394 0.24 -15.41 -4.26
C ILE A 394 1.58 -14.91 -4.82
N GLY A 395 2.34 -14.11 -4.05
CA GLY A 395 3.68 -13.68 -4.40
C GLY A 395 4.74 -14.77 -4.25
N GLN A 396 5.97 -14.47 -4.66
CA GLN A 396 7.13 -15.33 -4.50
C GLN A 396 8.30 -14.53 -3.94
N SER A 397 9.02 -15.11 -2.97
CA SER A 397 10.18 -14.45 -2.36
C SER A 397 11.27 -14.13 -3.40
N ILE A 398 11.84 -12.93 -3.34
CA ILE A 398 13.00 -12.56 -4.17
C ILE A 398 14.27 -13.31 -3.79
N LEU A 399 14.27 -13.99 -2.65
CA LEU A 399 15.37 -14.85 -2.21
C LEU A 399 15.27 -16.25 -2.81
N ASP A 400 14.15 -16.60 -3.45
CA ASP A 400 14.03 -17.81 -4.25
C ASP A 400 14.73 -17.62 -5.61
N PRO A 401 15.80 -18.35 -5.92
CA PRO A 401 16.50 -18.21 -7.20
C PRO A 401 15.62 -18.50 -8.43
N ARG A 402 14.51 -19.20 -8.25
CA ARG A 402 13.53 -19.50 -9.32
C ARG A 402 12.57 -18.33 -9.58
N LYS A 403 12.58 -17.28 -8.75
CA LYS A 403 11.71 -16.11 -8.93
C LYS A 403 11.95 -15.48 -10.29
N PRO A 404 10.95 -15.44 -11.19
CA PRO A 404 11.07 -14.73 -12.44
C PRO A 404 11.11 -13.22 -12.18
N GLY A 405 11.87 -12.49 -13.00
CA GLY A 405 12.04 -11.04 -12.88
C GLY A 405 10.86 -10.29 -13.51
N ILE A 406 9.64 -10.61 -13.12
CA ILE A 406 8.41 -10.00 -13.64
C ILE A 406 7.40 -9.72 -12.55
N ALA A 407 6.46 -8.81 -12.85
CA ALA A 407 5.26 -8.57 -12.05
C ALA A 407 4.08 -8.20 -12.94
N ILE A 408 2.86 -8.42 -12.44
CA ILE A 408 1.61 -8.03 -13.11
C ILE A 408 1.04 -6.78 -12.46
N SER A 409 0.70 -5.78 -13.28
CA SER A 409 0.01 -4.57 -12.82
C SER A 409 -1.50 -4.80 -12.65
N PRO A 410 -2.23 -3.93 -11.93
CA PRO A 410 -3.69 -3.99 -11.85
C PRO A 410 -4.39 -3.92 -13.20
N LYS A 411 -3.75 -3.31 -14.20
CA LYS A 411 -4.24 -3.23 -15.59
C LYS A 411 -3.91 -4.50 -16.39
N ARG A 412 -3.42 -5.57 -15.72
CA ARG A 412 -3.01 -6.85 -16.33
C ARG A 412 -1.85 -6.73 -17.33
N LYS A 413 -1.07 -5.64 -17.24
CA LYS A 413 0.18 -5.52 -17.96
C LYS A 413 1.28 -6.23 -17.19
N ILE A 414 2.07 -7.06 -17.86
CA ILE A 414 3.23 -7.73 -17.28
C ILE A 414 4.45 -6.88 -17.58
N GLU A 415 5.18 -6.52 -16.52
CA GLU A 415 6.42 -5.78 -16.57
C GLU A 415 7.59 -6.67 -16.21
N GLY A 416 8.76 -6.38 -16.79
CA GLY A 416 10.01 -7.09 -16.56
C GLY A 416 10.44 -7.99 -17.71
N ASP A 417 11.34 -8.94 -17.43
CA ASP A 417 11.92 -9.84 -18.45
C ASP A 417 10.98 -10.99 -18.78
N THR A 418 10.17 -10.81 -19.82
CA THR A 418 9.23 -11.83 -20.30
C THR A 418 9.85 -12.84 -21.27
N LEU A 419 11.10 -12.65 -21.70
CA LEU A 419 11.76 -13.52 -22.70
C LEU A 419 12.16 -14.88 -22.11
N HIS A 420 12.37 -14.93 -20.81
CA HIS A 420 12.88 -16.13 -20.12
C HIS A 420 11.82 -16.81 -19.25
N ILE A 421 10.54 -16.55 -19.51
CA ILE A 421 9.41 -17.10 -18.76
C ILE A 421 8.73 -18.22 -19.54
N SER A 422 8.38 -19.29 -18.85
CA SER A 422 7.55 -20.34 -19.42
C SER A 422 6.11 -19.86 -19.65
N ALA A 423 5.43 -20.46 -20.63
CA ALA A 423 4.03 -20.17 -20.91
C ALA A 423 3.13 -20.42 -19.69
N ASP A 424 3.46 -21.45 -18.89
CA ASP A 424 2.71 -21.81 -17.68
C ASP A 424 2.86 -20.76 -16.57
N GLU A 425 4.06 -20.23 -16.35
CA GLU A 425 4.31 -19.14 -15.39
C GLU A 425 3.58 -17.86 -15.82
N LEU A 426 3.61 -17.55 -17.12
CA LEU A 426 2.89 -16.40 -17.66
C LEU A 426 1.38 -16.53 -17.45
N LEU A 427 0.81 -17.70 -17.78
CA LEU A 427 -0.60 -18.01 -17.57
C LEU A 427 -0.97 -17.90 -16.08
N ARG A 428 -0.15 -18.50 -15.21
CA ARG A 428 -0.33 -18.46 -13.77
C ARG A 428 -0.36 -17.02 -13.24
N MET A 429 0.54 -16.17 -13.71
CA MET A 429 0.57 -14.75 -13.34
C MET A 429 -0.68 -14.02 -13.82
N GLN A 430 -1.14 -14.26 -15.04
CA GLN A 430 -2.37 -13.68 -15.57
C GLN A 430 -3.63 -14.09 -14.78
N GLN A 431 -3.66 -15.32 -14.27
CA GLN A 431 -4.76 -15.83 -13.45
C GLN A 431 -4.75 -15.28 -12.02
N SER A 432 -3.58 -14.87 -11.51
CA SER A 432 -3.39 -14.46 -10.11
C SER A 432 -4.39 -13.42 -9.62
N GLN A 433 -4.74 -12.45 -10.47
CA GLN A 433 -5.71 -11.39 -10.15
C GLN A 433 -7.11 -11.95 -9.91
N VAL A 434 -7.56 -12.89 -10.74
CA VAL A 434 -8.89 -13.50 -10.61
C VAL A 434 -8.93 -14.44 -9.40
N ILE A 435 -7.87 -15.18 -9.18
CA ILE A 435 -7.73 -16.07 -8.03
C ILE A 435 -7.75 -15.28 -6.72
N SER A 436 -6.97 -14.19 -6.65
CA SER A 436 -6.95 -13.32 -5.47
C SER A 436 -8.31 -12.69 -5.18
N ASP A 437 -8.98 -12.17 -6.21
CA ASP A 437 -10.31 -11.57 -6.10
C ASP A 437 -11.33 -12.58 -5.53
N ARG A 438 -11.32 -13.82 -6.03
CA ARG A 438 -12.18 -14.91 -5.53
C ARG A 438 -11.83 -15.32 -4.09
N ILE A 439 -10.55 -15.44 -3.76
CA ILE A 439 -10.10 -15.75 -2.39
C ILE A 439 -10.67 -14.73 -1.41
N ILE A 440 -10.58 -13.44 -1.73
CA ILE A 440 -11.08 -12.37 -0.86
C ILE A 440 -12.60 -12.38 -0.79
N ARG A 441 -13.32 -12.43 -1.93
CA ARG A 441 -14.79 -12.34 -1.97
C ARG A 441 -15.46 -13.47 -1.21
N PHE A 442 -14.90 -14.66 -1.23
CA PHE A 442 -15.50 -15.87 -0.68
C PHE A 442 -14.80 -16.37 0.60
N ASP A 443 -13.94 -15.55 1.21
CA ASP A 443 -13.19 -15.86 2.44
C ASP A 443 -12.51 -17.23 2.42
N LYS A 444 -11.92 -17.61 1.27
CA LYS A 444 -11.40 -18.97 1.05
C LYS A 444 -10.16 -19.30 1.89
N LEU A 445 -9.52 -18.35 2.54
CA LEU A 445 -8.43 -18.62 3.47
C LEU A 445 -8.92 -19.21 4.80
N LYS A 446 -10.20 -19.04 5.13
CA LYS A 446 -10.81 -19.65 6.33
C LYS A 446 -10.83 -21.19 6.25
N ASP A 447 -11.05 -21.72 5.06
CA ASP A 447 -11.17 -23.17 4.83
C ASP A 447 -9.82 -23.87 4.72
N LEU A 448 -8.76 -23.10 4.51
CA LEU A 448 -7.38 -23.61 4.49
C LEU A 448 -6.89 -23.74 5.95
N ARG A 449 -7.35 -24.75 6.67
CA ARG A 449 -6.88 -25.11 8.02
C ARG A 449 -5.73 -26.11 8.01
#